data_7ee7a740c6c45804020915dcf31f3565
#
_entry.id   7ee7a740c6c45804020915dcf31f3565
#
_cell.length_a   1.000
_cell.length_b   1.000
_cell.length_c   1.000
_cell.angle_alpha   90.00
_cell.angle_beta   90.00
_cell.angle_gamma   90.00
#
_symmetry.space_group_name_H-M   'P 1'
#
loop_
_entity.id
_entity.type
_entity.pdbx_description
1 polymer ?
#
loop_
_entity_poly.entity_id
_entity_poly.type
_entity_poly.pdbx_seq_one_letter_code
_entity_poly.pdbx_strand_id
1 'polypeptide(L)'
;MSDLTVTFEGAVATVTLNRPEVRNAFNDAMILEVTQAFSQLGARDDVRCIVLAAEGSAFCAGADLNWMRSMADYTHAQNLEDAGRLATMMRTLYECPKPTIARIQGDVYAGGTGLVAACDVAVAVDTAGFCLSEVKLGLLPSTISPYVIRAMGARAAHRYFLTAERFSALEALRIGFVHEVVTAGELDSKVAELAHALVNAGPKAVPACKKLLQDVAGQDITPELVALTVESIANVRVSTEGREGLQSFLNKRKPNWLIN
;
A
#
# COMPACT_ATOMS: atom_id res chain seq x y z
N MET A 1 19.67 9.00 -12.80
CA MET A 1 18.21 9.25 -12.80
C MET A 1 17.71 8.82 -11.45
N SER A 2 16.64 9.42 -10.93
CA SER A 2 16.03 8.98 -9.68
C SER A 2 15.33 7.65 -9.90
N ASP A 3 15.39 6.75 -8.92
CA ASP A 3 14.73 5.44 -8.93
C ASP A 3 13.20 5.56 -8.79
N LEU A 4 12.73 6.79 -8.45
CA LEU A 4 11.32 7.15 -8.35
C LEU A 4 11.00 8.42 -9.15
N THR A 5 9.76 8.51 -9.61
CA THR A 5 9.16 9.78 -10.06
C THR A 5 7.90 10.07 -9.22
N VAL A 6 7.63 11.36 -8.96
CA VAL A 6 6.43 11.79 -8.25
C VAL A 6 5.71 12.82 -9.12
N THR A 7 4.45 12.54 -9.44
CA THR A 7 3.58 13.42 -10.21
C THR A 7 2.31 13.74 -9.44
N PHE A 8 1.63 14.82 -9.80
CA PHE A 8 0.41 15.28 -9.13
C PHE A 8 -0.69 15.53 -10.15
N GLU A 9 -1.86 15.02 -9.85
CA GLU A 9 -3.09 15.36 -10.56
C GLU A 9 -4.15 15.78 -9.51
N GLY A 10 -4.38 17.08 -9.42
CA GLY A 10 -5.19 17.65 -8.33
C GLY A 10 -4.63 17.25 -6.97
N ALA A 11 -5.44 16.61 -6.16
CA ALA A 11 -5.07 16.15 -4.81
C ALA A 11 -4.56 14.68 -4.77
N VAL A 12 -4.30 14.08 -5.92
CA VAL A 12 -3.71 12.74 -6.04
C VAL A 12 -2.22 12.87 -6.36
N ALA A 13 -1.38 12.24 -5.54
CA ALA A 13 0.05 12.09 -5.82
C ALA A 13 0.29 10.67 -6.36
N THR A 14 1.03 10.54 -7.45
CA THR A 14 1.47 9.24 -7.97
C THR A 14 2.98 9.09 -7.76
N VAL A 15 3.36 8.09 -6.99
CA VAL A 15 4.76 7.65 -6.79
C VAL A 15 4.99 6.47 -7.71
N THR A 16 5.87 6.65 -8.69
CA THR A 16 6.14 5.63 -9.70
C THR A 16 7.55 5.07 -9.53
N LEU A 17 7.67 3.75 -9.36
CA LEU A 17 8.93 3.04 -9.38
C LEU A 17 9.50 3.12 -10.80
N ASN A 18 10.74 3.61 -10.96
CA ASN A 18 11.31 3.98 -12.25
C ASN A 18 12.67 3.33 -12.51
N ARG A 19 12.74 2.00 -12.36
CA ARG A 19 13.88 1.15 -12.73
C ARG A 19 13.44 0.01 -13.65
N PRO A 20 12.77 0.29 -14.79
CA PRO A 20 12.18 -0.74 -15.65
C PRO A 20 13.20 -1.73 -16.22
N GLU A 21 14.46 -1.33 -16.40
CA GLU A 21 15.56 -2.17 -16.89
C GLU A 21 15.92 -3.33 -15.95
N VAL A 22 15.65 -3.18 -14.65
CA VAL A 22 15.78 -4.23 -13.63
C VAL A 22 14.43 -4.64 -13.06
N ARG A 23 13.32 -4.37 -13.79
CA ARG A 23 11.95 -4.69 -13.40
C ARG A 23 11.59 -4.14 -12.02
N ASN A 24 12.04 -2.93 -11.74
CA ASN A 24 11.79 -2.22 -10.48
C ASN A 24 12.23 -3.00 -9.22
N ALA A 25 13.31 -3.78 -9.34
CA ALA A 25 13.88 -4.47 -8.20
C ALA A 25 14.47 -3.49 -7.18
N PHE A 26 14.33 -3.82 -5.88
CA PHE A 26 14.81 -2.96 -4.79
C PHE A 26 16.32 -2.94 -4.68
N ASN A 27 16.85 -1.77 -4.40
CA ASN A 27 18.15 -1.53 -3.78
C ASN A 27 17.99 -0.57 -2.59
N ASP A 28 19.06 -0.31 -1.86
CA ASP A 28 19.07 0.59 -0.71
C ASP A 28 18.65 2.03 -1.07
N ALA A 29 19.02 2.53 -2.24
CA ALA A 29 18.62 3.87 -2.70
C ALA A 29 17.09 3.94 -2.88
N MET A 30 16.50 2.98 -3.60
CA MET A 30 15.07 2.91 -3.84
C MET A 30 14.27 2.76 -2.52
N ILE A 31 14.75 1.93 -1.57
CA ILE A 31 14.14 1.78 -0.25
C ILE A 31 14.10 3.11 0.48
N LEU A 32 15.19 3.88 0.45
CA LEU A 32 15.27 5.20 1.06
C LEU A 32 14.33 6.20 0.36
N GLU A 33 14.37 6.25 -0.97
CA GLU A 33 13.54 7.17 -1.77
C GLU A 33 12.04 6.92 -1.55
N VAL A 34 11.59 5.65 -1.54
CA VAL A 34 10.19 5.29 -1.25
C VAL A 34 9.81 5.73 0.16
N THR A 35 10.68 5.45 1.16
CA THR A 35 10.43 5.85 2.55
C THR A 35 10.25 7.35 2.67
N GLN A 36 11.13 8.13 2.04
CA GLN A 36 11.08 9.60 2.06
C GLN A 36 9.85 10.13 1.33
N ALA A 37 9.52 9.60 0.15
CA ALA A 37 8.37 10.02 -0.63
C ALA A 37 7.06 9.84 0.15
N PHE A 38 6.82 8.65 0.72
CA PHE A 38 5.59 8.41 1.48
C PHE A 38 5.53 9.21 2.78
N SER A 39 6.66 9.41 3.48
CA SER A 39 6.72 10.27 4.66
C SER A 39 6.37 11.72 4.33
N GLN A 40 6.97 12.27 3.26
CA GLN A 40 6.73 13.66 2.83
C GLN A 40 5.30 13.87 2.32
N LEU A 41 4.81 12.98 1.45
CA LEU A 41 3.47 13.06 0.88
C LEU A 41 2.39 12.86 1.95
N GLY A 42 2.64 11.97 2.92
CA GLY A 42 1.76 11.74 4.06
C GLY A 42 1.54 12.99 4.92
N ALA A 43 2.55 13.86 5.03
CA ALA A 43 2.50 15.11 5.80
C ALA A 43 1.85 16.29 5.03
N ARG A 44 1.61 16.19 3.72
CA ARG A 44 1.08 17.29 2.91
C ARG A 44 -0.44 17.41 3.02
N ASP A 45 -0.94 18.61 3.27
CA ASP A 45 -2.39 18.87 3.37
C ASP A 45 -3.09 18.88 2.01
N ASP A 46 -2.38 19.23 0.95
CA ASP A 46 -2.90 19.25 -0.42
C ASP A 46 -2.96 17.87 -1.09
N VAL A 47 -2.35 16.84 -0.49
CA VAL A 47 -2.46 15.43 -0.93
C VAL A 47 -3.57 14.72 -0.18
N ARG A 48 -4.48 14.09 -0.92
CA ARG A 48 -5.65 13.37 -0.42
C ARG A 48 -5.59 11.85 -0.67
N CYS A 49 -4.86 11.43 -1.69
CA CYS A 49 -4.64 10.04 -2.07
C CYS A 49 -3.24 9.89 -2.67
N ILE A 50 -2.59 8.75 -2.42
CA ILE A 50 -1.31 8.40 -3.03
C ILE A 50 -1.48 7.12 -3.84
N VAL A 51 -1.10 7.16 -5.11
CA VAL A 51 -1.02 5.98 -5.98
C VAL A 51 0.42 5.52 -6.04
N LEU A 52 0.68 4.24 -5.74
CA LEU A 52 1.95 3.58 -5.99
C LEU A 52 1.86 2.85 -7.33
N ALA A 53 2.64 3.28 -8.29
CA ALA A 53 2.72 2.76 -9.65
C ALA A 53 4.13 2.30 -9.99
N ALA A 54 4.31 1.71 -11.16
CA ALA A 54 5.63 1.32 -11.65
C ALA A 54 5.71 1.42 -13.18
N GLU A 55 6.89 1.76 -13.69
CA GLU A 55 7.20 1.78 -15.11
C GLU A 55 7.54 0.39 -15.65
N GLY A 56 7.34 0.19 -16.95
CA GLY A 56 7.74 -1.02 -17.66
C GLY A 56 6.80 -2.20 -17.46
N SER A 57 7.30 -3.41 -17.74
CA SER A 57 6.49 -4.63 -17.86
C SER A 57 6.21 -5.36 -16.55
N ALA A 58 6.90 -5.01 -15.46
CA ALA A 58 6.71 -5.59 -14.14
C ALA A 58 6.47 -4.49 -13.11
N PHE A 59 5.64 -4.79 -12.12
CA PHE A 59 5.46 -3.86 -11.01
C PHE A 59 6.72 -3.84 -10.12
N CYS A 60 7.17 -5.01 -9.65
CA CYS A 60 8.40 -5.12 -8.89
C CYS A 60 8.90 -6.58 -8.86
N ALA A 61 10.16 -6.79 -9.20
CA ALA A 61 10.78 -8.13 -9.24
C ALA A 61 11.41 -8.57 -7.90
N GLY A 62 11.25 -7.82 -6.83
CA GLY A 62 11.84 -8.09 -5.52
C GLY A 62 13.20 -7.44 -5.34
N ALA A 63 14.18 -8.15 -4.76
CA ALA A 63 15.50 -7.60 -4.49
C ALA A 63 16.37 -7.51 -5.75
N ASP A 64 17.12 -6.42 -5.90
CA ASP A 64 18.10 -6.22 -6.96
C ASP A 64 19.26 -7.23 -6.82
N LEU A 65 19.69 -7.83 -7.95
CA LEU A 65 20.73 -8.86 -7.94
C LEU A 65 22.08 -8.35 -7.43
N ASN A 66 22.42 -7.08 -7.66
CA ASN A 66 23.68 -6.52 -7.15
C ASN A 66 23.58 -6.28 -5.65
N TRP A 67 22.42 -5.79 -5.17
CA TRP A 67 22.15 -5.68 -3.75
C TRP A 67 22.18 -7.05 -3.05
N MET A 68 21.60 -8.09 -3.65
CA MET A 68 21.68 -9.46 -3.13
C MET A 68 23.11 -9.99 -3.05
N ARG A 69 23.97 -9.67 -4.04
CA ARG A 69 25.39 -10.04 -3.97
C ARG A 69 26.10 -9.37 -2.79
N SER A 70 25.85 -8.10 -2.55
CA SER A 70 26.40 -7.39 -1.39
C SER A 70 25.94 -7.99 -0.06
N MET A 71 24.65 -8.37 0.05
CA MET A 71 24.10 -9.00 1.26
C MET A 71 24.74 -10.35 1.57
N ALA A 72 25.24 -11.09 0.56
CA ALA A 72 25.87 -12.40 0.78
C ALA A 72 27.11 -12.32 1.70
N ASP A 73 27.79 -11.17 1.72
CA ASP A 73 28.98 -10.92 2.50
C ASP A 73 28.72 -10.13 3.79
N TYR A 74 27.45 -9.78 4.08
CA TYR A 74 27.08 -8.98 5.25
C TYR A 74 27.25 -9.77 6.57
N THR A 75 27.79 -9.13 7.57
CA THR A 75 27.73 -9.60 8.95
C THR A 75 26.28 -9.60 9.45
N HIS A 76 26.02 -10.30 10.54
CA HIS A 76 24.70 -10.30 11.17
C HIS A 76 24.22 -8.86 11.51
N ALA A 77 25.11 -7.99 12.02
CA ALA A 77 24.76 -6.61 12.33
C ALA A 77 24.37 -5.80 11.08
N GLN A 78 25.08 -5.96 9.97
CA GLN A 78 24.76 -5.33 8.70
C GLN A 78 23.44 -5.84 8.13
N ASN A 79 23.16 -7.15 8.23
CA ASN A 79 21.87 -7.73 7.84
C ASN A 79 20.70 -7.18 8.69
N LEU A 80 20.89 -6.98 10.00
CA LEU A 80 19.88 -6.36 10.87
C LEU A 80 19.59 -4.92 10.45
N GLU A 81 20.61 -4.13 10.16
CA GLU A 81 20.44 -2.74 9.72
C GLU A 81 19.73 -2.68 8.37
N ASP A 82 20.16 -3.49 7.41
CA ASP A 82 19.61 -3.56 6.07
C ASP A 82 18.13 -3.98 6.08
N ALA A 83 17.80 -5.08 6.76
CA ALA A 83 16.42 -5.54 6.95
C ALA A 83 15.57 -4.51 7.71
N GLY A 84 16.18 -3.75 8.64
CA GLY A 84 15.54 -2.67 9.37
C GLY A 84 15.12 -1.51 8.45
N ARG A 85 15.93 -1.16 7.45
CA ARG A 85 15.58 -0.15 6.43
C ARG A 85 14.38 -0.60 5.61
N LEU A 86 14.37 -1.85 5.14
CA LEU A 86 13.23 -2.43 4.41
C LEU A 86 11.96 -2.46 5.27
N ALA A 87 12.08 -2.88 6.53
CA ALA A 87 10.95 -2.89 7.47
C ALA A 87 10.40 -1.47 7.72
N THR A 88 11.28 -0.47 7.80
CA THR A 88 10.90 0.94 7.95
C THR A 88 10.13 1.43 6.73
N MET A 89 10.57 1.11 5.52
CA MET A 89 9.85 1.43 4.28
C MET A 89 8.44 0.84 4.28
N MET A 90 8.31 -0.46 4.57
CA MET A 90 7.01 -1.14 4.61
C MET A 90 6.08 -0.51 5.65
N ARG A 91 6.60 -0.19 6.82
CA ARG A 91 5.85 0.45 7.90
C ARG A 91 5.42 1.87 7.51
N THR A 92 6.30 2.66 6.90
CA THR A 92 5.98 4.02 6.44
C THR A 92 4.86 4.03 5.42
N LEU A 93 4.87 3.08 4.49
CA LEU A 93 3.79 2.92 3.51
C LEU A 93 2.48 2.50 4.17
N TYR A 94 2.51 1.49 5.03
CA TYR A 94 1.32 0.95 5.70
C TYR A 94 0.68 1.97 6.66
N GLU A 95 1.51 2.68 7.46
CA GLU A 95 1.05 3.69 8.41
C GLU A 95 0.85 5.08 7.78
N CYS A 96 1.09 5.24 6.46
CA CYS A 96 0.87 6.51 5.77
C CYS A 96 -0.54 7.04 6.08
N PRO A 97 -0.68 8.28 6.58
CA PRO A 97 -2.01 8.80 6.97
C PRO A 97 -2.93 9.04 5.76
N LYS A 98 -2.38 9.11 4.55
CA LYS A 98 -3.19 9.21 3.33
C LYS A 98 -3.57 7.81 2.84
N PRO A 99 -4.77 7.61 2.27
CA PRO A 99 -5.11 6.36 1.61
C PRO A 99 -4.19 6.11 0.43
N THR A 100 -3.82 4.84 0.24
CA THR A 100 -2.85 4.41 -0.76
C THR A 100 -3.47 3.37 -1.71
N ILE A 101 -3.20 3.51 -3.02
CA ILE A 101 -3.66 2.58 -4.05
C ILE A 101 -2.44 2.01 -4.76
N ALA A 102 -2.28 0.68 -4.79
CA ALA A 102 -1.31 0.01 -5.65
C ALA A 102 -1.91 -0.17 -7.05
N ARG A 103 -1.27 0.42 -8.08
CA ARG A 103 -1.59 0.28 -9.49
C ARG A 103 -0.65 -0.74 -10.12
N ILE A 104 -1.13 -1.95 -10.34
CA ILE A 104 -0.30 -3.11 -10.66
C ILE A 104 -0.47 -3.47 -12.15
N GLN A 105 0.48 -3.03 -12.99
CA GLN A 105 0.46 -3.25 -14.44
C GLN A 105 1.15 -4.55 -14.89
N GLY A 106 1.75 -5.30 -13.97
CA GLY A 106 2.50 -6.51 -14.31
C GLY A 106 2.92 -7.31 -13.09
N ASP A 107 3.83 -8.25 -13.29
CA ASP A 107 4.24 -9.22 -12.27
C ASP A 107 4.83 -8.59 -11.00
N VAL A 108 4.57 -9.25 -9.87
CA VAL A 108 4.97 -8.84 -8.52
C VAL A 108 5.68 -10.00 -7.82
N TYR A 109 6.94 -9.81 -7.45
CA TYR A 109 7.73 -10.85 -6.79
C TYR A 109 8.29 -10.40 -5.44
N ALA A 110 8.42 -11.36 -4.53
CA ALA A 110 9.12 -11.22 -3.25
C ALA A 110 8.71 -9.93 -2.50
N GLY A 111 9.66 -9.06 -2.16
CA GLY A 111 9.40 -7.78 -1.50
C GLY A 111 8.39 -6.88 -2.19
N GLY A 112 8.19 -7.01 -3.52
CA GLY A 112 7.14 -6.31 -4.25
C GLY A 112 5.73 -6.67 -3.77
N THR A 113 5.51 -7.93 -3.33
CA THR A 113 4.23 -8.33 -2.73
C THR A 113 3.98 -7.61 -1.40
N GLY A 114 5.06 -7.26 -0.68
CA GLY A 114 4.98 -6.45 0.53
C GLY A 114 4.50 -5.02 0.24
N LEU A 115 4.99 -4.38 -0.84
CA LEU A 115 4.50 -3.05 -1.26
C LEU A 115 3.01 -3.08 -1.56
N VAL A 116 2.55 -4.08 -2.34
CA VAL A 116 1.12 -4.25 -2.64
C VAL A 116 0.30 -4.43 -1.37
N ALA A 117 0.74 -5.32 -0.48
CA ALA A 117 0.05 -5.62 0.78
C ALA A 117 0.05 -4.46 1.79
N ALA A 118 1.02 -3.55 1.70
CA ALA A 118 1.09 -2.36 2.55
C ALA A 118 0.21 -1.21 2.05
N CYS A 119 -0.26 -1.25 0.80
CA CYS A 119 -1.26 -0.31 0.30
C CYS A 119 -2.67 -0.65 0.79
N ASP A 120 -3.53 0.37 0.93
CA ASP A 120 -4.92 0.19 1.39
C ASP A 120 -5.80 -0.48 0.33
N VAL A 121 -5.56 -0.18 -0.95
CA VAL A 121 -6.29 -0.74 -2.09
C VAL A 121 -5.29 -1.23 -3.13
N ALA A 122 -5.58 -2.35 -3.78
CA ALA A 122 -4.75 -2.89 -4.85
C ALA A 122 -5.61 -3.22 -6.07
N VAL A 123 -5.21 -2.69 -7.23
CA VAL A 123 -5.83 -2.94 -8.54
C VAL A 123 -4.78 -3.55 -9.45
N ALA A 124 -5.06 -4.71 -10.02
CA ALA A 124 -4.12 -5.43 -10.87
C ALA A 124 -4.69 -5.66 -12.29
N VAL A 125 -3.80 -5.70 -13.27
CA VAL A 125 -4.17 -6.24 -14.58
C VAL A 125 -4.38 -7.75 -14.52
N ASP A 126 -5.25 -8.28 -15.36
CA ASP A 126 -5.60 -9.71 -15.44
C ASP A 126 -4.42 -10.61 -15.78
N THR A 127 -3.40 -10.07 -16.45
CA THR A 127 -2.15 -10.77 -16.82
C THR A 127 -1.11 -10.80 -15.72
N ALA A 128 -1.26 -10.02 -14.64
CA ALA A 128 -0.31 -9.97 -13.54
C ALA A 128 -0.21 -11.31 -12.79
N GLY A 129 0.99 -11.61 -12.33
CA GLY A 129 1.25 -12.75 -11.48
C GLY A 129 2.02 -12.36 -10.23
N PHE A 130 1.81 -13.11 -9.17
CA PHE A 130 2.38 -12.86 -7.85
C PHE A 130 3.16 -14.06 -7.38
N CYS A 131 4.28 -13.84 -6.69
CA CYS A 131 5.11 -14.93 -6.18
C CYS A 131 5.92 -14.49 -4.95
N LEU A 132 5.85 -15.26 -3.88
CA LEU A 132 6.71 -15.14 -2.70
C LEU A 132 7.86 -16.14 -2.88
N SER A 133 8.90 -15.73 -3.59
CA SER A 133 9.95 -16.63 -4.11
C SER A 133 11.10 -16.93 -3.13
N GLU A 134 11.12 -16.27 -1.98
CA GLU A 134 12.24 -16.25 -1.03
C GLU A 134 12.71 -17.64 -0.60
N VAL A 135 11.80 -18.57 -0.32
CA VAL A 135 12.16 -19.91 0.17
C VAL A 135 12.90 -20.76 -0.88
N LYS A 136 12.77 -20.44 -2.18
CA LYS A 136 13.57 -21.08 -3.26
C LYS A 136 15.05 -20.72 -3.18
N LEU A 137 15.38 -19.64 -2.47
CA LEU A 137 16.74 -19.16 -2.25
C LEU A 137 17.26 -19.47 -0.85
N GLY A 138 16.51 -20.23 -0.03
CA GLY A 138 16.83 -20.47 1.37
C GLY A 138 16.60 -19.26 2.27
N LEU A 139 15.82 -18.28 1.81
CA LEU A 139 15.45 -17.07 2.53
C LEU A 139 13.99 -17.11 3.01
N LEU A 140 13.57 -16.10 3.76
CA LEU A 140 12.22 -15.96 4.27
C LEU A 140 11.65 -14.58 3.88
N PRO A 141 10.37 -14.47 3.51
CA PRO A 141 9.70 -13.19 3.29
C PRO A 141 9.34 -12.49 4.62
N SER A 142 10.33 -12.36 5.53
CA SER A 142 10.10 -12.00 6.94
C SER A 142 9.57 -10.59 7.12
N THR A 143 10.24 -9.59 6.53
CA THR A 143 9.90 -8.17 6.71
C THR A 143 8.55 -7.80 6.13
N ILE A 144 8.11 -8.51 5.09
CA ILE A 144 6.82 -8.29 4.43
C ILE A 144 5.70 -9.14 5.04
N SER A 145 6.02 -10.19 5.78
CA SER A 145 5.05 -11.18 6.26
C SER A 145 3.88 -10.58 7.06
N PRO A 146 4.04 -9.57 7.95
CA PRO A 146 2.91 -9.02 8.68
C PRO A 146 1.85 -8.39 7.78
N TYR A 147 2.28 -7.76 6.68
CA TYR A 147 1.41 -7.10 5.72
C TYR A 147 0.73 -8.11 4.80
N VAL A 148 1.51 -9.01 4.22
CA VAL A 148 1.01 -10.03 3.27
C VAL A 148 0.03 -10.98 3.94
N ILE A 149 0.31 -11.45 5.18
CA ILE A 149 -0.62 -12.31 5.92
C ILE A 149 -1.93 -11.59 6.24
N ARG A 150 -1.88 -10.29 6.57
CA ARG A 150 -3.10 -9.50 6.77
C ARG A 150 -3.92 -9.35 5.49
N ALA A 151 -3.26 -9.16 4.34
CA ALA A 151 -3.92 -8.97 3.07
C ALA A 151 -4.57 -10.25 2.52
N MET A 152 -3.87 -11.41 2.55
CA MET A 152 -4.39 -12.65 1.94
C MET A 152 -4.95 -13.67 2.95
N GLY A 153 -4.83 -13.39 4.23
CA GLY A 153 -5.21 -14.32 5.30
C GLY A 153 -4.19 -15.45 5.53
N ALA A 154 -4.15 -15.97 6.76
CA ALA A 154 -3.18 -16.97 7.17
C ALA A 154 -3.21 -18.24 6.31
N ARG A 155 -4.42 -18.71 5.92
CA ARG A 155 -4.56 -19.96 5.16
C ARG A 155 -3.94 -19.89 3.76
N ALA A 156 -4.15 -18.81 3.03
CA ALA A 156 -3.53 -18.58 1.73
C ALA A 156 -2.01 -18.33 1.88
N ALA A 157 -1.61 -17.54 2.89
CA ALA A 157 -0.21 -17.31 3.20
C ALA A 157 0.56 -18.62 3.44
N HIS A 158 0.02 -19.58 4.22
CA HIS A 158 0.65 -20.89 4.40
C HIS A 158 0.98 -21.58 3.08
N ARG A 159 0.07 -21.55 2.11
CA ARG A 159 0.32 -22.15 0.79
C ARG A 159 1.44 -21.43 0.07
N TYR A 160 1.26 -20.15 -0.19
CA TYR A 160 2.15 -19.40 -1.11
C TYR A 160 3.52 -19.07 -0.53
N PHE A 161 3.64 -18.92 0.79
CA PHE A 161 4.94 -18.76 1.46
C PHE A 161 5.78 -20.04 1.42
N LEU A 162 5.15 -21.21 1.59
CA LEU A 162 5.86 -22.49 1.67
C LEU A 162 6.17 -23.08 0.30
N THR A 163 5.26 -22.95 -0.67
CA THR A 163 5.46 -23.51 -2.01
C THR A 163 6.23 -22.59 -2.94
N ALA A 164 6.18 -21.28 -2.67
CA ALA A 164 6.70 -20.25 -3.59
C ALA A 164 6.17 -20.44 -5.04
N GLU A 165 4.97 -20.97 -5.19
CA GLU A 165 4.31 -21.07 -6.49
C GLU A 165 3.81 -19.67 -6.92
N ARG A 166 3.80 -19.44 -8.22
CA ARG A 166 3.21 -18.25 -8.81
C ARG A 166 1.69 -18.40 -8.83
N PHE A 167 0.96 -17.37 -8.43
CA PHE A 167 -0.49 -17.30 -8.53
C PHE A 167 -0.93 -16.12 -9.42
N SER A 168 -2.07 -16.29 -10.08
CA SER A 168 -2.60 -15.31 -11.03
C SER A 168 -3.30 -14.14 -10.33
N ALA A 169 -3.58 -13.07 -11.08
CA ALA A 169 -4.39 -11.95 -10.60
C ALA A 169 -5.79 -12.39 -10.14
N LEU A 170 -6.44 -13.31 -10.85
CA LEU A 170 -7.75 -13.85 -10.45
C LEU A 170 -7.68 -14.64 -9.14
N GLU A 171 -6.61 -15.40 -8.91
CA GLU A 171 -6.39 -16.06 -7.62
C GLU A 171 -6.08 -15.04 -6.53
N ALA A 172 -5.29 -14.00 -6.83
CA ALA A 172 -5.04 -12.89 -5.90
C ALA A 172 -6.35 -12.19 -5.46
N LEU A 173 -7.28 -11.97 -6.39
CA LEU A 173 -8.62 -11.45 -6.12
C LEU A 173 -9.42 -12.43 -5.24
N ARG A 174 -9.42 -13.73 -5.59
CA ARG A 174 -10.17 -14.75 -4.85
C ARG A 174 -9.75 -14.87 -3.37
N ILE A 175 -8.45 -14.68 -3.09
CA ILE A 175 -7.92 -14.76 -1.71
C ILE A 175 -7.89 -13.40 -1.00
N GLY A 176 -8.38 -12.34 -1.63
CA GLY A 176 -8.43 -10.99 -1.07
C GLY A 176 -7.09 -10.23 -1.08
N PHE A 177 -6.08 -10.73 -1.79
CA PHE A 177 -4.77 -10.08 -1.88
C PHE A 177 -4.80 -8.82 -2.75
N VAL A 178 -5.62 -8.81 -3.80
CA VAL A 178 -6.00 -7.61 -4.56
C VAL A 178 -7.50 -7.40 -4.50
N HIS A 179 -7.95 -6.15 -4.69
CA HIS A 179 -9.34 -5.76 -4.57
C HIS A 179 -10.07 -5.78 -5.91
N GLU A 180 -9.35 -5.49 -7.00
CA GLU A 180 -9.89 -5.41 -8.36
C GLU A 180 -8.92 -6.04 -9.34
N VAL A 181 -9.47 -6.72 -10.34
CA VAL A 181 -8.73 -7.22 -11.51
C VAL A 181 -9.41 -6.73 -12.76
N VAL A 182 -8.65 -6.04 -13.61
CA VAL A 182 -9.15 -5.36 -14.82
C VAL A 182 -8.23 -5.66 -16.01
N THR A 183 -8.66 -5.36 -17.21
CA THR A 183 -7.78 -5.40 -18.38
C THR A 183 -6.75 -4.27 -18.33
N ALA A 184 -5.66 -4.40 -19.06
CA ALA A 184 -4.61 -3.36 -19.11
C ALA A 184 -5.16 -2.00 -19.56
N GLY A 185 -6.16 -1.98 -20.46
CA GLY A 185 -6.80 -0.75 -20.93
C GLY A 185 -7.72 -0.07 -19.91
N GLU A 186 -8.14 -0.80 -18.88
CA GLU A 186 -9.05 -0.30 -17.83
C GLU A 186 -8.32 0.08 -16.53
N LEU A 187 -7.03 -0.27 -16.39
CA LEU A 187 -6.29 -0.10 -15.15
C LEU A 187 -6.30 1.36 -14.67
N ASP A 188 -5.97 2.30 -15.54
CA ASP A 188 -5.89 3.71 -15.17
C ASP A 188 -7.26 4.29 -14.80
N SER A 189 -8.30 3.93 -15.56
CA SER A 189 -9.67 4.39 -15.28
C SER A 189 -10.20 3.85 -13.95
N LYS A 190 -9.90 2.59 -13.59
CA LYS A 190 -10.30 2.02 -12.31
C LYS A 190 -9.55 2.65 -11.14
N VAL A 191 -8.25 2.88 -11.26
CA VAL A 191 -7.46 3.58 -10.24
C VAL A 191 -7.96 5.03 -10.06
N ALA A 192 -8.26 5.73 -11.15
CA ALA A 192 -8.80 7.10 -11.09
C ALA A 192 -10.19 7.14 -10.44
N GLU A 193 -11.07 6.18 -10.72
CA GLU A 193 -12.38 6.04 -10.06
C GLU A 193 -12.24 5.93 -8.53
N LEU A 194 -11.36 5.04 -8.06
CA LEU A 194 -11.11 4.83 -6.64
C LEU A 194 -10.46 6.06 -5.98
N ALA A 195 -9.46 6.65 -6.64
CA ALA A 195 -8.82 7.87 -6.16
C ALA A 195 -9.81 9.03 -6.05
N HIS A 196 -10.69 9.19 -7.04
CA HIS A 196 -11.75 10.19 -7.04
C HIS A 196 -12.73 9.99 -5.85
N ALA A 197 -13.12 8.75 -5.55
CA ALA A 197 -13.95 8.45 -4.40
C ALA A 197 -13.28 8.87 -3.07
N LEU A 198 -11.97 8.60 -2.92
CA LEU A 198 -11.18 8.96 -1.75
C LEU A 198 -11.00 10.49 -1.62
N VAL A 199 -10.72 11.18 -2.73
CA VAL A 199 -10.54 12.64 -2.76
C VAL A 199 -11.85 13.37 -2.45
N ASN A 200 -13.00 12.83 -2.83
CA ASN A 200 -14.32 13.44 -2.58
C ASN A 200 -14.87 13.16 -1.16
N ALA A 201 -14.30 12.24 -0.41
CA ALA A 201 -14.68 11.99 0.98
C ALA A 201 -14.13 13.08 1.94
N GLY A 202 -14.45 13.03 3.21
CA GLY A 202 -13.96 14.00 4.22
C GLY A 202 -12.44 13.94 4.40
N PRO A 203 -11.72 15.09 4.29
CA PRO A 203 -10.26 15.13 4.33
C PRO A 203 -9.61 14.62 5.61
N LYS A 204 -10.31 14.72 6.73
CA LYS A 204 -9.87 14.21 8.04
C LYS A 204 -10.56 12.88 8.39
N ALA A 205 -11.75 12.64 7.85
CA ALA A 205 -12.49 11.40 8.10
C ALA A 205 -11.83 10.19 7.47
N VAL A 206 -11.29 10.30 6.24
CA VAL A 206 -10.61 9.19 5.56
C VAL A 206 -9.36 8.73 6.32
N PRO A 207 -8.40 9.61 6.69
CA PRO A 207 -7.27 9.21 7.54
C PRO A 207 -7.70 8.63 8.90
N ALA A 208 -8.72 9.21 9.53
CA ALA A 208 -9.25 8.70 10.79
C ALA A 208 -9.87 7.29 10.63
N CYS A 209 -10.57 7.05 9.53
CA CYS A 209 -11.12 5.73 9.20
C CYS A 209 -9.99 4.71 8.95
N LYS A 210 -8.94 5.07 8.20
CA LYS A 210 -7.75 4.22 8.02
C LYS A 210 -7.12 3.86 9.36
N LYS A 211 -6.91 4.85 10.24
CA LYS A 211 -6.37 4.60 11.58
C LYS A 211 -7.27 3.69 12.40
N LEU A 212 -8.59 3.90 12.37
CA LEU A 212 -9.55 3.04 13.05
C LEU A 212 -9.47 1.59 12.57
N LEU A 213 -9.36 1.36 11.25
CA LEU A 213 -9.18 0.01 10.70
C LEU A 213 -7.90 -0.65 11.22
N GLN A 214 -6.79 0.08 11.31
CA GLN A 214 -5.52 -0.43 11.84
C GLN A 214 -5.62 -0.76 13.34
N ASP A 215 -6.37 0.02 14.11
CA ASP A 215 -6.51 -0.17 15.56
C ASP A 215 -7.48 -1.33 15.92
N VAL A 216 -8.47 -1.59 15.06
CA VAL A 216 -9.55 -2.54 15.35
C VAL A 216 -9.34 -3.90 14.66
N ALA A 217 -8.74 -3.92 13.48
CA ALA A 217 -8.64 -5.15 12.70
C ALA A 217 -7.82 -6.23 13.43
N GLY A 218 -8.43 -7.41 13.61
CA GLY A 218 -7.79 -8.56 14.26
C GLY A 218 -7.74 -8.50 15.78
N GLN A 219 -8.38 -7.49 16.41
CA GLN A 219 -8.52 -7.42 17.86
C GLN A 219 -9.76 -8.19 18.32
N ASP A 220 -9.71 -8.76 19.52
CA ASP A 220 -10.90 -9.31 20.18
C ASP A 220 -11.86 -8.17 20.57
N ILE A 221 -13.17 -8.43 20.47
CA ILE A 221 -14.20 -7.44 20.84
C ILE A 221 -14.31 -7.39 22.37
N THR A 222 -13.47 -6.57 22.98
CA THR A 222 -13.47 -6.34 24.44
C THR A 222 -14.21 -5.05 24.80
N PRO A 223 -14.59 -4.85 26.09
CA PRO A 223 -15.16 -3.58 26.54
C PRO A 223 -14.27 -2.37 26.23
N GLU A 224 -12.95 -2.52 26.30
CA GLU A 224 -11.99 -1.46 26.01
C GLU A 224 -11.99 -1.11 24.52
N LEU A 225 -12.05 -2.12 23.63
CA LEU A 225 -12.16 -1.88 22.19
C LEU A 225 -13.49 -1.20 21.86
N VAL A 226 -14.59 -1.62 22.49
CA VAL A 226 -15.89 -0.97 22.32
C VAL A 226 -15.84 0.48 22.79
N ALA A 227 -15.23 0.76 23.94
CA ALA A 227 -15.07 2.12 24.45
C ALA A 227 -14.26 3.00 23.48
N LEU A 228 -13.15 2.48 22.92
CA LEU A 228 -12.35 3.17 21.92
C LEU A 228 -13.18 3.54 20.67
N THR A 229 -14.01 2.63 20.17
CA THR A 229 -14.85 2.91 18.98
C THR A 229 -15.95 3.91 19.28
N VAL A 230 -16.55 3.89 20.48
CA VAL A 230 -17.54 4.88 20.93
C VAL A 230 -16.91 6.27 21.04
N GLU A 231 -15.73 6.36 21.66
CA GLU A 231 -15.01 7.62 21.78
C GLU A 231 -14.62 8.18 20.40
N SER A 232 -14.10 7.32 19.53
CA SER A 232 -13.69 7.69 18.17
C SER A 232 -14.84 8.36 17.40
N ILE A 233 -16.02 7.74 17.34
CA ILE A 233 -17.15 8.33 16.61
C ILE A 233 -17.69 9.58 17.30
N ALA A 234 -17.68 9.65 18.63
CA ALA A 234 -18.10 10.84 19.36
C ALA A 234 -17.21 12.05 19.03
N ASN A 235 -15.88 11.84 19.00
CA ASN A 235 -14.90 12.88 18.66
C ASN A 235 -15.06 13.37 17.22
N VAL A 236 -15.27 12.46 16.26
CA VAL A 236 -15.49 12.82 14.86
C VAL A 236 -16.78 13.63 14.69
N ARG A 237 -17.86 13.25 15.35
CA ARG A 237 -19.16 13.96 15.27
C ARG A 237 -19.10 15.41 15.75
N VAL A 238 -18.30 15.71 16.76
CA VAL A 238 -18.17 17.09 17.28
C VAL A 238 -17.11 17.92 16.55
N SER A 239 -16.31 17.30 15.68
CA SER A 239 -15.31 17.98 14.88
C SER A 239 -15.95 18.98 13.88
N THR A 240 -15.18 19.97 13.44
CA THR A 240 -15.63 20.92 12.41
C THR A 240 -16.06 20.20 11.13
N GLU A 241 -15.27 19.22 10.67
CA GLU A 241 -15.56 18.45 9.46
C GLU A 241 -16.79 17.56 9.64
N GLY A 242 -16.94 16.87 10.78
CA GLY A 242 -18.09 16.02 11.05
C GLY A 242 -19.40 16.82 11.11
N ARG A 243 -19.38 18.02 11.75
CA ARG A 243 -20.52 18.92 11.76
C ARG A 243 -20.87 19.44 10.36
N GLU A 244 -19.86 19.87 9.60
CA GLU A 244 -20.05 20.32 8.21
C GLU A 244 -20.64 19.22 7.34
N GLY A 245 -20.09 17.99 7.41
CA GLY A 245 -20.60 16.84 6.66
C GLY A 245 -22.07 16.55 6.97
N LEU A 246 -22.46 16.50 8.25
CA LEU A 246 -23.84 16.29 8.67
C LEU A 246 -24.76 17.42 8.21
N GLN A 247 -24.36 18.67 8.39
CA GLN A 247 -25.17 19.83 7.97
C GLN A 247 -25.34 19.89 6.46
N SER A 248 -24.28 19.65 5.70
CA SER A 248 -24.35 19.65 4.23
C SER A 248 -25.30 18.57 3.71
N PHE A 249 -25.24 17.36 4.28
CA PHE A 249 -26.14 16.26 3.94
C PHE A 249 -27.61 16.60 4.24
N LEU A 250 -27.89 17.07 5.48
CA LEU A 250 -29.25 17.44 5.90
C LEU A 250 -29.85 18.58 5.06
N ASN A 251 -29.00 19.53 4.65
CA ASN A 251 -29.39 20.68 3.84
C ASN A 251 -29.32 20.42 2.33
N LYS A 252 -29.03 19.17 1.90
CA LYS A 252 -28.91 18.75 0.48
C LYS A 252 -27.97 19.64 -0.34
N ARG A 253 -26.86 20.08 0.24
CA ARG A 253 -25.80 20.84 -0.42
C ARG A 253 -24.49 20.06 -0.44
N LYS A 254 -23.54 20.48 -1.27
CA LYS A 254 -22.17 19.95 -1.22
C LYS A 254 -21.46 20.42 0.06
N PRO A 255 -20.63 19.56 0.68
CA PRO A 255 -19.76 19.99 1.78
C PRO A 255 -18.65 20.92 1.27
N ASN A 256 -18.12 21.75 2.19
CA ASN A 256 -17.14 22.78 1.82
C ASN A 256 -15.86 22.24 1.16
N TRP A 257 -15.43 21.03 1.50
CA TRP A 257 -14.27 20.40 0.87
C TRP A 257 -14.45 19.94 -0.59
N LEU A 258 -15.66 20.06 -1.14
CA LEU A 258 -16.00 19.81 -2.55
C LEU A 258 -16.28 21.07 -3.36
N ILE A 259 -16.16 22.25 -2.76
CA ILE A 259 -16.54 23.53 -3.39
C ILE A 259 -15.31 24.26 -3.99
N ASN A 260 -14.11 23.82 -3.66
CA ASN A 260 -12.85 24.44 -4.12
C ASN A 260 -12.29 23.75 -5.35
#